data_7563944707511bccfeae68d4e936c3c0
#
_entry.id   7563944707511bccfeae68d4e936c3c0
#
_cell.length_a   1.000
_cell.length_b   1.000
_cell.length_c   1.000
_cell.angle_alpha   90.00
_cell.angle_beta   90.00
_cell.angle_gamma   90.00
#
_symmetry.space_group_name_H-M   'P 1'
#
loop_
_entity.id
_entity.type
_entity.pdbx_description
1 polymer ?
#
loop_
_entity_poly.entity_id
_entity_poly.type
_entity_poly.pdbx_seq_one_letter_code
_entity_poly.pdbx_strand_id
1 'polypeptide(L)' 'MADNDAFEEGYDAYWDGADVSDNPHEEDTDDHRSWEAGWRAARKHDYDESDG' A
#
# COMPACT_ATOMS: atom_id res chain seq x y z
N MET A 1 -13.75 -8.49 9.39
CA MET A 1 -13.89 -7.73 9.38
C MET A 1 -12.94 -6.89 9.07
N ALA A 2 -12.60 -6.11 9.21
CA ALA A 2 -11.74 -5.20 8.87
C ALA A 2 -10.45 -5.59 8.73
N ASP A 3 -10.20 -6.58 8.15
CA ASP A 3 -8.92 -7.00 8.13
C ASP A 3 -8.05 -6.34 7.17
N ASN A 4 -8.54 -5.51 6.34
CA ASN A 4 -7.71 -4.91 5.34
C ASN A 4 -7.41 -3.48 5.60
N ASP A 5 -7.45 -3.07 6.85
CA ASP A 5 -7.14 -1.69 7.16
C ASP A 5 -5.73 -1.34 6.71
N ALA A 6 -4.78 -2.22 6.96
CA ALA A 6 -3.41 -1.92 6.58
C ALA A 6 -3.25 -1.90 5.06
N PHE A 7 -3.98 -2.76 4.38
CA PHE A 7 -3.93 -2.77 2.92
C PHE A 7 -4.44 -1.44 2.38
N GLU A 8 -5.59 -1.01 2.87
CA GLU A 8 -6.15 0.25 2.41
C GLU A 8 -5.25 1.41 2.77
N GLU A 9 -4.65 1.33 3.94
CA GLU A 9 -3.74 2.37 4.36
C GLU A 9 -2.60 2.49 3.38
N GLY A 10 -2.03 1.37 2.98
CA GLY A 10 -0.94 1.40 2.03
C GLY A 10 -1.37 1.89 0.66
N TYR A 11 -2.55 1.48 0.26
CA TYR A 11 -3.09 1.92 -1.02
C TYR A 11 -3.24 3.43 -1.03
N ASP A 12 -3.82 3.98 0.03
CA ASP A 12 -4.00 5.43 0.11
C ASP A 12 -2.66 6.14 0.23
N ALA A 13 -1.73 5.55 0.94
CA ALA A 13 -0.44 6.18 1.14
C ALA A 13 0.29 6.41 -0.18
N TYR A 14 0.14 5.49 -1.11
CA TYR A 14 0.77 5.66 -2.41
C TYR A 14 0.28 6.96 -3.06
N TRP A 15 -1.03 7.19 -3.01
CA TRP A 15 -1.58 8.36 -3.66
C TRP A 15 -1.26 9.63 -2.89
N ASP A 16 -0.87 9.49 -1.65
CA ASP A 16 -0.44 10.63 -0.86
C ASP A 16 1.02 10.96 -1.10
N GLY A 17 1.71 10.18 -1.86
CA GLY A 17 3.11 10.44 -2.12
C GLY A 17 4.07 9.72 -1.20
N ALA A 18 3.58 8.82 -0.38
CA ALA A 18 4.45 8.09 0.53
C ALA A 18 5.25 7.06 -0.23
N ASP A 19 6.42 6.72 0.30
CA ASP A 19 7.23 5.70 -0.28
C ASP A 19 6.94 4.38 0.41
N VAL A 20 7.32 3.29 -0.22
CA VAL A 20 7.08 1.98 0.38
C VAL A 20 7.85 1.87 1.69
N SER A 21 8.96 2.58 1.82
CA SER A 21 9.72 2.54 3.06
C SER A 21 9.08 3.37 4.15
N ASP A 22 8.02 4.09 3.84
CA ASP A 22 7.30 4.84 4.85
C ASP A 22 6.28 4.00 5.59
N ASN A 23 6.28 2.71 5.36
CA ASN A 23 5.38 1.79 6.01
C ASN A 23 5.49 1.94 7.53
N PRO A 24 4.40 2.27 8.21
CA PRO A 24 4.48 2.50 9.65
C PRO A 24 4.43 1.24 10.49
N HIS A 25 4.19 0.10 9.86
CA HIS A 25 4.06 -1.14 10.61
C HIS A 25 5.42 -1.83 10.69
N GLU A 26 5.58 -2.63 11.71
CA GLU A 26 6.83 -3.33 11.88
C GLU A 26 7.04 -4.39 10.85
N GLU A 27 8.26 -4.56 10.40
CA GLU A 27 8.54 -5.45 9.33
C GLU A 27 8.12 -6.86 9.55
N ASP A 28 8.08 -7.51 10.43
CA ASP A 28 7.72 -8.89 10.55
C ASP A 28 6.26 -9.11 10.85
N THR A 29 5.40 -8.17 10.60
CA THR A 29 4.00 -8.32 10.94
C THR A 29 3.16 -8.47 9.69
N ASP A 30 1.97 -9.02 9.87
CA ASP A 30 1.03 -9.14 8.78
C ASP A 30 0.60 -7.76 8.30
N ASP A 31 0.50 -6.82 9.22
CA ASP A 31 0.11 -5.47 8.85
C ASP A 31 1.13 -4.84 7.93
N HIS A 32 2.40 -5.09 8.18
CA HIS A 32 3.43 -4.57 7.31
C HIS A 32 3.26 -5.11 5.90
N ARG A 33 2.99 -6.39 5.79
CA ARG A 33 2.82 -6.99 4.48
C ARG A 33 1.58 -6.49 3.79
N SER A 34 0.50 -6.34 4.55
CA SER A 34 -0.74 -5.84 3.97
C SER A 34 -0.58 -4.42 3.47
N TRP A 35 0.09 -3.58 4.27
CA TRP A 35 0.32 -2.20 3.86
C TRP A 35 1.15 -2.18 2.57
N GLU A 36 2.21 -2.98 2.54
CA GLU A 36 3.06 -3.01 1.38
C GLU A 36 2.30 -3.50 0.16
N ALA A 37 1.47 -4.51 0.34
CA ALA A 37 0.68 -5.04 -0.77
C ALA A 37 -0.29 -3.97 -1.29
N GLY A 38 -0.88 -3.22 -0.40
CA GLY A 38 -1.78 -2.14 -0.81
C GLY A 38 -1.03 -1.06 -1.57
N TRP A 39 0.15 -0.68 -1.07
CA TRP A 39 0.95 0.33 -1.72
C TRP A 39 1.33 -0.12 -3.14
N ARG A 40 1.74 -1.38 -3.26
CA ARG A 40 2.14 -1.89 -4.56
C ARG A 40 0.95 -2.03 -5.50
N ALA A 41 -0.21 -2.37 -4.95
CA ALA A 41 -1.40 -2.46 -5.77
C ALA A 41 -1.76 -1.09 -6.35
N ALA A 42 -1.65 -0.06 -5.53
CA ALA A 42 -1.94 1.29 -6.00
C ALA A 42 -0.95 1.71 -7.07
N ARG A 43 0.31 1.39 -6.87
CA ARG A 43 1.33 1.74 -7.83
C ARG A 43 1.09 1.05 -9.16
N LYS A 44 0.73 -0.22 -9.10
CA LYS A 44 0.47 -0.95 -10.32
C LYS A 44 -0.74 -0.38 -11.03
N HIS A 45 -1.76 -0.02 -10.28
CA HIS A 45 -2.94 0.56 -10.87
C HIS A 45 -2.61 1.88 -11.54
N ASP A 46 -1.76 2.67 -10.90
CA ASP A 46 -1.36 3.95 -11.45
C ASP A 46 -0.62 3.76 -12.78
N TYR A 47 0.30 2.80 -12.81
CA TYR A 47 1.04 2.56 -14.03
C TYR A 47 0.13 2.01 -15.13
N ASP A 48 -0.76 1.13 -14.77
CA ASP A 48 -1.66 0.56 -15.77
C ASP A 48 -2.53 1.65 -16.38
N GLU A 49 -2.99 2.56 -15.55
CA GLU A 49 -3.84 3.59 -16.07
C GLU A 49 -3.08 4.57 -16.92
N SER A 50 -1.89 4.91 -16.52
CA SER A 50 -1.16 5.87 -17.31
C SER A 50 -0.73 5.27 -18.63
N ASP A 51 -0.74 3.97 -18.73
CA ASP A 51 -0.39 3.36 -19.97
C ASP A 51 -1.50 3.53 -20.97
N GLY A 52 -2.65 3.77 -20.47
CA GLY A 52 -3.77 4.15 -21.27
C GLY A 52 -4.07 3.45 -22.51
#